data_cbafde589238eebdb9329a6ba65beda4
#
_entry.id   cbafde589238eebdb9329a6ba65beda4
#
_cell.length_a   1.000
_cell.length_b   1.000
_cell.length_c   1.000
_cell.angle_alpha   90.00
_cell.angle_beta   90.00
_cell.angle_gamma   90.00
#
_symmetry.space_group_name_H-M   'P 1'
#
loop_
_entity.id
_entity.type
_entity.pdbx_description
1 polymer ?
#
loop_
_entity_poly.entity_id
_entity_poly.type
_entity_poly.pdbx_seq_one_letter_code
_entity_poly.pdbx_strand_id
1 'polypeptide(L)'
;HQYRYNDYYLEMKKLLDKKVLGDVKLVRARQNFFARRYDWQTLLYREGGAMRNNAAHTIEQIMDLAGSDELPEIHSRMEIWNSVGDAEDYMFATMKYSNGTVYEVEVNPSDAYADGCLFDIYGTLGTMKVYSSKIQYKYFDPEECPMFALEHKSLHNPDGSPAYCTNNIKWKEETIALDPDMMNVFGKCSSRFYHDWYEHLVNGAELYMKPEHIKHQIEIFNEVERQNPLPVKFSKPE
;
A
#
# COMPACT_ATOMS: atom_id res chain seq x y z
N HIS A 1 -3.41 -12.46 -8.61
CA HIS A 1 -3.78 -11.38 -7.67
C HIS A 1 -4.81 -10.42 -8.29
N GLN A 2 -6.08 -10.72 -8.09
CA GLN A 2 -7.19 -9.96 -8.68
C GLN A 2 -7.30 -8.50 -8.14
N TYR A 3 -6.66 -8.15 -7.03
CA TYR A 3 -6.73 -6.80 -6.45
C TYR A 3 -6.12 -5.71 -7.33
N ARG A 4 -5.17 -6.05 -8.22
CA ARG A 4 -4.64 -5.12 -9.23
C ARG A 4 -5.72 -4.62 -10.21
N TYR A 5 -6.79 -5.39 -10.39
CA TYR A 5 -7.92 -5.06 -11.26
C TYR A 5 -9.06 -4.31 -10.53
N ASN A 6 -8.85 -3.92 -9.26
CA ASN A 6 -9.85 -3.19 -8.50
C ASN A 6 -9.92 -1.72 -8.93
N ASP A 7 -11.12 -1.17 -9.01
CA ASP A 7 -11.34 0.18 -9.52
C ASP A 7 -10.69 1.25 -8.66
N TYR A 8 -10.66 1.11 -7.33
CA TYR A 8 -9.94 2.07 -6.49
C TYR A 8 -8.46 2.12 -6.84
N TYR A 9 -7.87 0.96 -7.13
CA TYR A 9 -6.46 0.87 -7.47
C TYR A 9 -6.17 1.46 -8.85
N LEU A 10 -6.97 1.11 -9.86
CA LEU A 10 -6.83 1.61 -11.21
C LEU A 10 -7.03 3.13 -11.30
N GLU A 11 -8.02 3.67 -10.56
CA GLU A 11 -8.24 5.11 -10.53
C GLU A 11 -7.15 5.86 -9.77
N MET A 12 -6.70 5.33 -8.62
CA MET A 12 -5.52 5.83 -7.90
C MET A 12 -4.31 5.91 -8.82
N LYS A 13 -4.00 4.84 -9.55
CA LYS A 13 -2.86 4.79 -10.48
C LYS A 13 -2.96 5.85 -11.56
N LYS A 14 -4.13 6.04 -12.17
CA LYS A 14 -4.36 7.12 -13.16
C LYS A 14 -4.07 8.52 -12.60
N LEU A 15 -4.45 8.78 -11.34
CA LEU A 15 -4.18 10.07 -10.69
C LEU A 15 -2.67 10.25 -10.43
N LEU A 16 -1.98 9.19 -10.01
CA LEU A 16 -0.53 9.23 -9.81
C LEU A 16 0.22 9.43 -11.13
N ASP A 17 -0.19 8.76 -12.20
CA ASP A 17 0.38 8.93 -13.55
C ASP A 17 0.20 10.36 -14.07
N LYS A 18 -0.89 11.04 -13.72
CA LYS A 18 -1.11 12.47 -13.99
C LYS A 18 -0.31 13.39 -13.08
N LYS A 19 0.45 12.85 -12.12
CA LYS A 19 1.26 13.60 -11.14
C LYS A 19 0.47 14.63 -10.33
N VAL A 20 -0.80 14.37 -10.02
CA VAL A 20 -1.64 15.31 -9.24
C VAL A 20 -1.06 15.65 -7.88
N LEU A 21 -0.23 14.76 -7.31
CA LEU A 21 0.49 14.97 -6.05
C LEU A 21 1.95 15.38 -6.25
N GLY A 22 2.39 15.66 -7.48
CA GLY A 22 3.81 15.83 -7.80
C GLY A 22 4.59 14.52 -7.70
N ASP A 23 5.81 14.57 -7.15
CA ASP A 23 6.62 13.38 -6.91
C ASP A 23 6.16 12.67 -5.64
N VAL A 24 5.75 11.42 -5.76
CA VAL A 24 5.39 10.57 -4.61
C VAL A 24 6.64 10.26 -3.79
N LYS A 25 6.55 10.46 -2.48
CA LYS A 25 7.64 10.21 -1.53
C LYS A 25 7.37 9.03 -0.60
N LEU A 26 6.09 8.87 -0.22
CA LEU A 26 5.66 7.78 0.68
C LEU A 26 4.29 7.27 0.25
N VAL A 27 4.16 5.96 0.21
CA VAL A 27 2.89 5.24 0.06
C VAL A 27 2.70 4.35 1.28
N ARG A 28 1.65 4.57 2.06
CA ARG A 28 1.22 3.69 3.14
C ARG A 28 0.03 2.87 2.68
N ALA A 29 0.18 1.56 2.70
CA ALA A 29 -0.88 0.64 2.36
C ALA A 29 -1.29 -0.16 3.59
N ARG A 30 -2.59 -0.20 3.88
CA ARG A 30 -3.10 -0.78 5.13
C ARG A 30 -4.25 -1.74 4.89
N GLN A 31 -4.25 -2.82 5.66
CA GLN A 31 -5.40 -3.70 5.84
C GLN A 31 -5.62 -3.88 7.35
N ASN A 32 -6.14 -2.83 7.98
CA ASN A 32 -6.36 -2.78 9.42
C ASN A 32 -7.81 -3.12 9.75
N PHE A 33 -7.99 -3.94 10.76
CA PHE A 33 -9.30 -4.41 11.26
C PHE A 33 -9.15 -4.97 12.67
N PHE A 34 -10.26 -5.28 13.34
CA PHE A 34 -10.20 -6.04 14.58
C PHE A 34 -10.72 -7.46 14.35
N ALA A 35 -9.86 -8.47 14.56
CA ALA A 35 -10.24 -9.87 14.42
C ALA A 35 -9.48 -10.79 15.37
N ARG A 36 -10.15 -11.87 15.79
CA ARG A 36 -9.57 -12.98 16.55
C ARG A 36 -9.81 -14.28 15.78
N ARG A 37 -8.82 -14.68 15.00
CA ARG A 37 -8.95 -15.85 14.13
C ARG A 37 -8.60 -17.14 14.85
N TYR A 38 -9.27 -18.25 14.45
CA TYR A 38 -9.04 -19.59 14.97
C TYR A 38 -9.21 -20.67 13.87
N ASP A 39 -8.96 -20.28 12.61
CA ASP A 39 -9.05 -21.17 11.45
C ASP A 39 -7.65 -21.61 10.94
N TRP A 40 -7.62 -22.33 9.81
CA TRP A 40 -6.40 -22.84 9.21
C TRP A 40 -5.38 -21.76 8.82
N GLN A 41 -5.82 -20.53 8.60
CA GLN A 41 -4.93 -19.40 8.26
C GLN A 41 -4.09 -18.91 9.47
N THR A 42 -4.31 -19.46 10.64
CA THR A 42 -3.49 -19.19 11.83
C THR A 42 -2.35 -20.20 12.02
N LEU A 43 -2.14 -21.13 11.05
CA LEU A 43 -1.21 -22.24 11.16
C LEU A 43 -0.08 -22.13 10.13
N LEU A 44 1.18 -22.10 10.60
CA LEU A 44 2.37 -22.03 9.73
C LEU A 44 2.44 -23.22 8.76
N TYR A 45 2.19 -24.45 9.22
CA TYR A 45 2.25 -25.63 8.34
C TYR A 45 1.17 -25.66 7.24
N ARG A 46 0.22 -24.72 7.25
CA ARG A 46 -0.79 -24.48 6.22
C ARG A 46 -0.47 -23.26 5.35
N GLU A 47 0.75 -22.73 5.46
CA GLU A 47 1.12 -21.47 4.80
C GLU A 47 0.17 -20.31 5.18
N GLY A 48 -0.30 -20.32 6.44
CA GLY A 48 -1.13 -19.26 7.00
C GLY A 48 -0.35 -17.99 7.30
N GLY A 49 -1.02 -17.00 7.87
CA GLY A 49 -0.43 -15.74 8.28
C GLY A 49 -0.99 -14.55 7.54
N ALA A 50 -0.89 -13.38 8.17
CA ALA A 50 -1.39 -12.11 7.64
C ALA A 50 -0.63 -11.68 6.38
N MET A 51 0.67 -11.94 6.30
CA MET A 51 1.48 -11.62 5.14
C MET A 51 0.98 -12.36 3.90
N ARG A 52 0.88 -13.70 3.98
CA ARG A 52 0.51 -14.54 2.84
C ARG A 52 -0.96 -14.42 2.46
N ASN A 53 -1.83 -14.05 3.40
CA ASN A 53 -3.27 -13.92 3.17
C ASN A 53 -3.71 -12.50 2.81
N ASN A 54 -3.34 -11.51 3.63
CA ASN A 54 -3.79 -10.12 3.47
C ASN A 54 -2.75 -9.26 2.76
N ALA A 55 -1.53 -9.18 3.30
CA ALA A 55 -0.50 -8.31 2.74
C ALA A 55 -0.07 -8.73 1.34
N ALA A 56 -0.23 -9.99 0.94
CA ALA A 56 0.07 -10.46 -0.40
C ALA A 56 -0.58 -9.62 -1.50
N HIS A 57 -1.85 -9.25 -1.32
CA HIS A 57 -2.57 -8.41 -2.29
C HIS A 57 -2.01 -6.99 -2.35
N THR A 58 -1.66 -6.44 -1.19
CA THR A 58 -1.16 -5.07 -1.05
C THR A 58 0.29 -4.95 -1.52
N ILE A 59 1.14 -5.93 -1.17
CA ILE A 59 2.53 -5.99 -1.64
C ILE A 59 2.59 -6.06 -3.17
N GLU A 60 1.69 -6.84 -3.77
CA GLU A 60 1.60 -6.95 -5.22
C GLU A 60 1.22 -5.61 -5.87
N GLN A 61 0.27 -4.87 -5.29
CA GLN A 61 -0.09 -3.53 -5.74
C GLN A 61 1.09 -2.54 -5.58
N ILE A 62 1.86 -2.65 -4.50
CA ILE A 62 3.07 -1.84 -4.29
C ILE A 62 4.14 -2.14 -5.34
N MET A 63 4.37 -3.41 -5.68
CA MET A 63 5.30 -3.80 -6.74
C MET A 63 4.92 -3.17 -8.08
N ASP A 64 3.63 -3.16 -8.42
CA ASP A 64 3.13 -2.51 -9.64
C ASP A 64 3.31 -0.96 -9.59
N LEU A 65 3.09 -0.34 -8.44
CA LEU A 65 3.32 1.11 -8.25
C LEU A 65 4.81 1.47 -8.31
N ALA A 66 5.67 0.61 -7.77
CA ALA A 66 7.10 0.81 -7.81
C ALA A 66 7.67 0.69 -9.24
N GLY A 67 7.01 -0.14 -10.08
CA GLY A 67 7.40 -0.35 -11.48
C GLY A 67 8.79 -0.97 -11.62
N SER A 68 9.22 -1.77 -10.64
CA SER A 68 10.56 -2.37 -10.58
C SER A 68 10.49 -3.82 -10.14
N ASP A 69 11.29 -4.66 -10.78
CA ASP A 69 11.48 -6.07 -10.44
C ASP A 69 12.69 -6.30 -9.51
N GLU A 70 13.29 -5.23 -8.98
CA GLU A 70 14.36 -5.34 -7.99
C GLU A 70 13.81 -5.67 -6.60
N LEU A 71 14.56 -6.46 -5.81
CA LEU A 71 14.26 -6.64 -4.40
C LEU A 71 14.54 -5.32 -3.67
N PRO A 72 13.51 -4.68 -3.06
CA PRO A 72 13.72 -3.43 -2.34
C PRO A 72 14.55 -3.63 -1.05
N GLU A 73 15.08 -2.55 -0.49
CA GLU A 73 15.55 -2.55 0.89
C GLU A 73 14.34 -2.72 1.80
N ILE A 74 14.31 -3.82 2.60
CA ILE A 74 13.16 -4.21 3.43
C ILE A 74 13.55 -4.16 4.91
N HIS A 75 12.70 -3.51 5.71
CA HIS A 75 12.69 -3.64 7.17
C HIS A 75 11.30 -4.04 7.61
N SER A 76 11.19 -5.12 8.39
CA SER A 76 9.89 -5.72 8.68
C SER A 76 9.76 -6.23 10.11
N ARG A 77 8.51 -6.38 10.54
CA ARG A 77 8.12 -6.96 11.81
C ARG A 77 6.88 -7.82 11.62
N MET A 78 6.91 -9.04 12.15
CA MET A 78 5.77 -9.94 12.24
C MET A 78 5.55 -10.37 13.69
N GLU A 79 4.29 -10.42 14.12
CA GLU A 79 3.90 -10.76 15.49
C GLU A 79 2.60 -11.58 15.49
N ILE A 80 2.38 -12.30 16.59
CA ILE A 80 1.12 -13.00 16.88
C ILE A 80 0.45 -12.26 18.02
N TRP A 81 -0.62 -11.52 17.75
CA TRP A 81 -1.31 -10.69 18.73
C TRP A 81 -2.66 -11.27 19.17
N ASN A 82 -3.55 -11.57 18.24
CA ASN A 82 -4.94 -11.93 18.47
C ASN A 82 -5.28 -13.35 18.02
N SER A 83 -4.40 -14.03 17.29
CA SER A 83 -4.64 -15.39 16.83
C SER A 83 -4.21 -16.44 17.86
N VAL A 84 -4.80 -17.64 17.76
CA VAL A 84 -4.46 -18.78 18.63
C VAL A 84 -3.45 -19.74 18.00
N GLY A 85 -3.03 -19.48 16.77
CA GLY A 85 -2.09 -20.30 16.01
C GLY A 85 -0.61 -19.95 16.25
N ASP A 86 0.21 -20.36 15.32
CA ASP A 86 1.65 -20.05 15.28
C ASP A 86 2.07 -19.22 14.06
N ALA A 87 1.13 -18.94 13.13
CA ALA A 87 1.33 -17.96 12.08
C ALA A 87 1.00 -16.54 12.58
N GLU A 88 1.71 -15.55 12.03
CA GLU A 88 1.52 -14.14 12.37
C GLU A 88 0.13 -13.64 11.95
N ASP A 89 -0.42 -12.73 12.73
CA ASP A 89 -1.61 -11.96 12.40
C ASP A 89 -1.34 -10.46 12.29
N TYR A 90 -0.22 -9.99 12.81
CA TYR A 90 0.29 -8.65 12.59
C TYR A 90 1.52 -8.69 11.68
N MET A 91 1.54 -7.82 10.68
CA MET A 91 2.67 -7.62 9.79
C MET A 91 2.84 -6.13 9.49
N PHE A 92 4.08 -5.65 9.59
CA PHE A 92 4.49 -4.34 9.10
C PHE A 92 5.79 -4.47 8.32
N ALA A 93 5.90 -3.78 7.19
CA ALA A 93 7.14 -3.67 6.45
C ALA A 93 7.29 -2.29 5.81
N THR A 94 8.52 -1.80 5.77
CA THR A 94 8.93 -0.71 4.89
C THR A 94 9.73 -1.29 3.74
N MET A 95 9.45 -0.83 2.54
CA MET A 95 10.13 -1.22 1.30
C MET A 95 10.60 0.03 0.57
N LYS A 96 11.91 0.16 0.34
CA LYS A 96 12.50 1.28 -0.36
C LYS A 96 13.07 0.81 -1.69
N TYR A 97 12.51 1.29 -2.77
CA TYR A 97 12.97 1.03 -4.12
C TYR A 97 13.97 2.10 -4.60
N SER A 98 14.72 1.80 -5.65
CA SER A 98 15.71 2.70 -6.25
C SER A 98 15.10 4.01 -6.79
N ASN A 99 13.80 4.03 -7.08
CA ASN A 99 13.07 5.24 -7.47
C ASN A 99 12.96 6.30 -6.36
N GLY A 100 13.44 5.97 -5.14
CA GLY A 100 13.47 6.86 -3.98
C GLY A 100 12.14 6.97 -3.22
N THR A 101 11.08 6.30 -3.66
CA THR A 101 9.81 6.22 -2.93
C THR A 101 9.91 5.15 -1.85
N VAL A 102 9.38 5.46 -0.67
CA VAL A 102 9.22 4.50 0.43
C VAL A 102 7.79 3.98 0.42
N TYR A 103 7.64 2.67 0.54
CA TYR A 103 6.35 2.00 0.66
C TYR A 103 6.26 1.33 2.02
N GLU A 104 5.14 1.55 2.71
CA GLU A 104 4.82 0.92 3.98
C GLU A 104 3.60 0.01 3.78
N VAL A 105 3.69 -1.21 4.29
CA VAL A 105 2.57 -2.17 4.33
C VAL A 105 2.28 -2.50 5.77
N GLU A 106 1.01 -2.43 6.16
CA GLU A 106 0.56 -2.86 7.48
C GLU A 106 -0.68 -3.74 7.37
N VAL A 107 -0.65 -4.86 8.10
CA VAL A 107 -1.84 -5.64 8.45
C VAL A 107 -1.94 -5.67 9.96
N ASN A 108 -2.97 -5.04 10.51
CA ASN A 108 -3.14 -4.88 11.96
C ASN A 108 -4.50 -5.46 12.39
N PRO A 109 -4.51 -6.63 13.06
CA PRO A 109 -5.73 -7.29 13.51
C PRO A 109 -6.29 -6.73 14.83
N SER A 110 -5.65 -5.71 15.40
CA SER A 110 -6.01 -5.11 16.69
C SER A 110 -6.53 -3.68 16.57
N ASP A 111 -6.79 -3.22 15.34
CA ASP A 111 -7.30 -1.88 15.10
C ASP A 111 -8.83 -1.84 15.16
N ALA A 112 -9.37 -1.53 16.34
CA ALA A 112 -10.81 -1.37 16.54
C ALA A 112 -11.36 -0.03 15.99
N TYR A 113 -10.47 0.90 15.61
CA TYR A 113 -10.82 2.18 15.00
C TYR A 113 -10.42 2.29 13.53
N ALA A 114 -10.21 1.14 12.87
CA ALA A 114 -9.90 1.11 11.45
C ALA A 114 -10.94 1.91 10.64
N ASP A 115 -10.47 2.94 9.95
CA ASP A 115 -11.32 3.85 9.17
C ASP A 115 -11.58 3.37 7.73
N GLY A 116 -11.05 2.19 7.37
CA GLY A 116 -11.16 1.61 6.04
C GLY A 116 -10.28 2.27 4.98
N CYS A 117 -9.36 3.15 5.37
CA CYS A 117 -8.38 3.72 4.46
C CYS A 117 -7.39 2.64 4.03
N LEU A 118 -7.33 2.38 2.72
CA LEU A 118 -6.47 1.36 2.12
C LEU A 118 -5.09 1.91 1.80
N PHE A 119 -5.03 3.17 1.30
CA PHE A 119 -3.78 3.84 0.98
C PHE A 119 -3.80 5.29 1.47
N ASP A 120 -2.71 5.71 2.10
CA ASP A 120 -2.33 7.11 2.26
C ASP A 120 -1.10 7.38 1.37
N ILE A 121 -1.19 8.35 0.48
CA ILE A 121 -0.13 8.66 -0.48
C ILE A 121 0.31 10.11 -0.28
N TYR A 122 1.59 10.31 -0.05
CA TYR A 122 2.20 11.59 0.23
C TYR A 122 3.14 11.99 -0.91
N GLY A 123 2.82 13.08 -1.57
CA GLY A 123 3.61 13.66 -2.64
C GLY A 123 4.08 15.09 -2.33
N THR A 124 4.89 15.64 -3.21
CA THR A 124 5.46 16.98 -3.04
C THR A 124 4.43 18.10 -3.18
N LEU A 125 3.29 17.83 -3.82
CA LEU A 125 2.23 18.81 -4.03
C LEU A 125 0.94 18.51 -3.24
N GLY A 126 0.86 17.39 -2.52
CA GLY A 126 -0.33 17.04 -1.78
C GLY A 126 -0.38 15.63 -1.24
N THR A 127 -1.57 15.24 -0.78
CA THR A 127 -1.82 13.93 -0.16
C THR A 127 -3.11 13.33 -0.70
N MET A 128 -3.13 12.02 -0.87
CA MET A 128 -4.31 11.26 -1.30
C MET A 128 -4.64 10.18 -0.25
N LYS A 129 -5.93 9.99 0.02
CA LYS A 129 -6.50 8.91 0.81
C LYS A 129 -7.40 8.05 -0.08
N VAL A 130 -7.14 6.76 -0.11
CA VAL A 130 -7.89 5.82 -0.94
C VAL A 130 -8.69 4.89 -0.05
N TYR A 131 -9.97 4.85 -0.29
CA TYR A 131 -10.92 3.94 0.33
C TYR A 131 -11.52 3.05 -0.76
N SER A 132 -12.18 2.01 -0.35
CA SER A 132 -12.88 1.14 -1.27
C SER A 132 -14.00 1.82 -2.08
N SER A 133 -14.65 2.84 -1.50
CA SER A 133 -15.80 3.54 -2.07
C SER A 133 -15.51 4.95 -2.57
N LYS A 134 -14.31 5.47 -2.31
CA LYS A 134 -13.92 6.82 -2.72
C LYS A 134 -12.43 7.02 -2.71
N ILE A 135 -11.97 8.01 -3.47
CA ILE A 135 -10.63 8.58 -3.39
C ILE A 135 -10.78 10.05 -3.02
N GLN A 136 -10.06 10.49 -2.00
CA GLN A 136 -9.99 11.88 -1.57
C GLN A 136 -8.55 12.37 -1.72
N TYR A 137 -8.35 13.53 -2.34
CA TYR A 137 -7.02 14.10 -2.43
C TYR A 137 -7.03 15.59 -2.28
N LYS A 138 -5.97 16.09 -1.66
CA LYS A 138 -5.77 17.50 -1.37
C LYS A 138 -4.40 17.91 -1.87
N TYR A 139 -4.37 18.93 -2.71
CA TYR A 139 -3.16 19.36 -3.40
C TYR A 139 -3.14 20.86 -3.62
N PHE A 140 -2.00 21.39 -3.99
CA PHE A 140 -1.86 22.79 -4.40
C PHE A 140 -1.19 22.89 -5.75
N ASP A 141 -1.42 24.01 -6.40
CA ASP A 141 -0.79 24.36 -7.67
C ASP A 141 0.52 25.12 -7.39
N PRO A 142 1.69 24.59 -7.82
CA PRO A 142 2.97 25.25 -7.57
C PRO A 142 3.10 26.62 -8.28
N GLU A 143 2.32 26.87 -9.35
CA GLU A 143 2.31 28.19 -10.00
C GLU A 143 1.55 29.22 -9.14
N GLU A 144 0.49 28.79 -8.43
CA GLU A 144 -0.24 29.66 -7.50
C GLU A 144 0.44 29.79 -6.12
N CYS A 145 1.32 28.84 -5.77
CA CYS A 145 2.00 28.78 -4.48
C CYS A 145 3.50 28.51 -4.71
N PRO A 146 4.26 29.43 -5.30
CA PRO A 146 5.69 29.24 -5.55
C PRO A 146 6.47 29.11 -4.24
N MET A 147 7.54 28.30 -4.27
CA MET A 147 8.45 28.16 -3.15
C MET A 147 9.23 29.46 -2.93
N PHE A 148 9.35 29.90 -1.70
CA PHE A 148 10.21 31.03 -1.33
C PHE A 148 11.69 30.62 -1.34
N ALA A 149 12.57 31.61 -1.62
CA ALA A 149 13.99 31.42 -1.44
C ALA A 149 14.32 31.29 0.05
N LEU A 150 15.30 30.42 0.35
CA LEU A 150 15.80 30.26 1.72
C LEU A 150 16.49 31.55 2.19
N GLU A 151 16.07 32.11 3.31
CA GLU A 151 16.79 33.15 4.03
C GLU A 151 17.90 32.53 4.90
N HIS A 152 19.17 32.84 4.60
CA HIS A 152 20.30 32.30 5.35
C HIS A 152 20.61 33.04 6.67
N LYS A 153 19.91 34.12 6.94
CA LYS A 153 20.02 34.89 8.18
C LYS A 153 18.91 34.52 9.15
N SER A 154 19.22 34.59 10.44
CA SER A 154 18.19 34.42 11.47
C SER A 154 17.16 35.55 11.39
N LEU A 155 15.90 35.18 11.30
CA LEU A 155 14.78 36.11 11.31
C LEU A 155 14.22 36.23 12.72
N HIS A 156 13.89 37.44 13.13
CA HIS A 156 13.33 37.74 14.44
C HIS A 156 12.09 38.63 14.32
N ASN A 157 11.17 38.42 15.20
CA ASN A 157 10.03 39.31 15.42
C ASN A 157 10.50 40.65 16.03
N PRO A 158 9.66 41.69 16.02
CA PRO A 158 10.02 42.98 16.62
C PRO A 158 10.38 42.94 18.11
N ASP A 159 9.90 41.91 18.84
CA ASP A 159 10.22 41.67 20.23
C ASP A 159 11.54 40.90 20.48
N GLY A 160 12.27 40.57 19.41
CA GLY A 160 13.51 39.82 19.45
C GLY A 160 13.35 38.30 19.51
N SER A 161 12.13 37.78 19.56
CA SER A 161 11.87 36.34 19.50
C SER A 161 12.15 35.77 18.09
N PRO A 162 12.52 34.46 17.95
CA PRO A 162 12.69 33.84 16.64
C PRO A 162 11.40 33.89 15.80
N ALA A 163 11.54 34.27 14.51
CA ALA A 163 10.44 34.24 13.56
C ALA A 163 10.40 32.87 12.86
N TYR A 164 9.21 32.30 12.75
CA TYR A 164 8.94 31.06 12.01
C TYR A 164 8.15 31.40 10.75
N CYS A 165 8.71 31.03 9.59
CA CYS A 165 8.15 31.38 8.30
C CYS A 165 7.73 30.13 7.53
N THR A 166 6.49 30.09 7.07
CA THR A 166 5.94 29.02 6.21
C THR A 166 5.15 29.64 5.05
N ASN A 167 5.01 28.90 3.97
CA ASN A 167 4.11 29.28 2.88
C ASN A 167 2.65 29.22 3.32
N ASN A 168 1.85 30.17 2.87
CA ASN A 168 0.41 30.08 2.92
C ASN A 168 -0.09 29.34 1.67
N ILE A 169 -0.40 28.04 1.83
CA ILE A 169 -0.77 27.16 0.72
C ILE A 169 -2.27 27.28 0.42
N LYS A 170 -2.61 27.55 -0.84
CA LYS A 170 -3.97 27.53 -1.36
C LYS A 170 -4.34 26.11 -1.76
N TRP A 171 -4.96 25.38 -0.83
CA TRP A 171 -5.37 24.01 -1.05
C TRP A 171 -6.55 23.88 -2.00
N LYS A 172 -6.45 22.94 -2.94
CA LYS A 172 -7.54 22.37 -3.74
C LYS A 172 -7.85 20.99 -3.16
N GLU A 173 -9.13 20.63 -3.08
CA GLU A 173 -9.56 19.34 -2.52
C GLU A 173 -10.61 18.71 -3.42
N GLU A 174 -10.45 17.45 -3.73
CA GLU A 174 -11.32 16.69 -4.59
C GLU A 174 -11.68 15.34 -4.00
N THR A 175 -12.88 14.85 -4.35
CA THR A 175 -13.35 13.52 -3.97
C THR A 175 -13.93 12.83 -5.20
N ILE A 176 -13.44 11.65 -5.51
CA ILE A 176 -13.97 10.77 -6.54
C ILE A 176 -14.74 9.67 -5.84
N ALA A 177 -16.06 9.61 -6.06
CA ALA A 177 -16.87 8.50 -5.61
C ALA A 177 -16.64 7.29 -6.52
N LEU A 178 -16.48 6.12 -5.91
CA LEU A 178 -16.37 4.83 -6.60
C LEU A 178 -17.66 4.04 -6.40
N ASP A 179 -18.03 3.26 -7.41
CA ASP A 179 -19.22 2.42 -7.33
C ASP A 179 -19.04 1.35 -6.24
N PRO A 180 -19.92 1.26 -5.23
CA PRO A 180 -19.84 0.26 -4.17
C PRO A 180 -19.88 -1.18 -4.70
N ASP A 181 -20.56 -1.44 -5.83
CA ASP A 181 -20.60 -2.76 -6.47
C ASP A 181 -19.25 -3.19 -7.06
N MET A 182 -18.32 -2.24 -7.20
CA MET A 182 -16.94 -2.47 -7.59
C MET A 182 -16.10 -3.19 -6.54
N MET A 183 -16.59 -3.28 -5.31
CA MET A 183 -16.01 -4.04 -4.20
C MET A 183 -16.20 -5.55 -4.30
N ASN A 184 -16.94 -6.03 -5.29
CA ASN A 184 -17.06 -7.46 -5.51
C ASN A 184 -15.76 -8.02 -6.09
N VAL A 185 -14.74 -8.16 -5.20
CA VAL A 185 -13.42 -8.68 -5.53
C VAL A 185 -13.51 -10.06 -6.19
N PHE A 186 -14.43 -10.90 -5.72
CA PHE A 186 -14.68 -12.24 -6.27
C PHE A 186 -15.48 -12.22 -7.56
N GLY A 187 -16.27 -11.17 -7.82
CA GLY A 187 -17.01 -11.00 -9.07
C GLY A 187 -16.19 -10.23 -10.12
N LYS A 188 -16.19 -8.90 -10.01
CA LYS A 188 -15.60 -8.00 -11.03
C LYS A 188 -14.10 -8.15 -11.19
N CYS A 189 -13.33 -8.14 -10.11
CA CYS A 189 -11.86 -8.20 -10.21
C CYS A 189 -11.41 -9.56 -10.72
N SER A 190 -12.01 -10.66 -10.26
CA SER A 190 -11.71 -11.99 -10.77
C SER A 190 -12.14 -12.14 -12.23
N SER A 191 -13.28 -11.59 -12.62
CA SER A 191 -13.73 -11.61 -14.03
C SER A 191 -12.74 -10.88 -14.93
N ARG A 192 -12.25 -9.71 -14.55
CA ARG A 192 -11.21 -8.97 -15.31
C ARG A 192 -9.90 -9.74 -15.38
N PHE A 193 -9.47 -10.37 -14.29
CA PHE A 193 -8.29 -11.21 -14.27
C PHE A 193 -8.40 -12.39 -15.22
N TYR A 194 -9.54 -13.11 -15.22
CA TYR A 194 -9.74 -14.24 -16.15
C TYR A 194 -9.96 -13.79 -17.60
N HIS A 195 -10.52 -12.59 -17.82
CA HIS A 195 -10.61 -12.03 -19.15
C HIS A 195 -9.23 -11.71 -19.73
N ASP A 196 -8.34 -11.14 -18.93
CA ASP A 196 -6.94 -10.87 -19.29
C ASP A 196 -6.22 -12.17 -19.70
N TRP A 197 -6.41 -13.24 -18.92
CA TRP A 197 -5.91 -14.57 -19.27
C TRP A 197 -6.50 -15.12 -20.58
N TYR A 198 -7.79 -14.95 -20.80
CA TYR A 198 -8.45 -15.36 -22.03
C TYR A 198 -7.85 -14.61 -23.24
N GLU A 199 -7.71 -13.30 -23.16
CA GLU A 199 -7.12 -12.49 -24.22
C GLU A 199 -5.67 -12.90 -24.51
N HIS A 200 -4.91 -13.22 -23.47
CA HIS A 200 -3.55 -13.75 -23.63
C HIS A 200 -3.53 -15.09 -24.39
N LEU A 201 -4.33 -16.04 -23.96
CA LEU A 201 -4.34 -17.40 -24.53
C LEU A 201 -4.89 -17.46 -25.94
N VAL A 202 -5.89 -16.64 -26.25
CA VAL A 202 -6.62 -16.69 -27.53
C VAL A 202 -6.08 -15.69 -28.54
N ASN A 203 -5.77 -14.48 -28.10
CA ASN A 203 -5.42 -13.35 -28.94
C ASN A 203 -3.95 -12.93 -28.84
N GLY A 204 -3.16 -13.60 -27.96
CA GLY A 204 -1.74 -13.28 -27.77
C GLY A 204 -1.49 -11.93 -27.07
N ALA A 205 -2.48 -11.38 -26.36
CA ALA A 205 -2.33 -10.14 -25.61
C ALA A 205 -1.29 -10.30 -24.49
N GLU A 206 -0.61 -9.23 -24.13
CA GLU A 206 0.33 -9.24 -23.00
C GLU A 206 -0.45 -9.28 -21.68
N LEU A 207 -0.05 -10.18 -20.78
CA LEU A 207 -0.65 -10.25 -19.43
C LEU A 207 -0.29 -9.02 -18.61
N TYR A 208 -1.29 -8.41 -17.98
CA TYR A 208 -1.05 -7.34 -16.98
C TYR A 208 -0.37 -7.90 -15.71
N MET A 209 -0.80 -9.09 -15.28
CA MET A 209 -0.18 -9.82 -14.17
C MET A 209 0.61 -11.01 -14.71
N LYS A 210 1.95 -10.90 -14.72
CA LYS A 210 2.86 -11.93 -15.22
C LYS A 210 3.27 -12.91 -14.11
N PRO A 211 3.59 -14.18 -14.44
CA PRO A 211 4.11 -15.15 -13.45
C PRO A 211 5.38 -14.66 -12.74
N GLU A 212 6.23 -13.89 -13.42
CA GLU A 212 7.47 -13.32 -12.87
C GLU A 212 7.19 -12.38 -11.69
N HIS A 213 6.09 -11.64 -11.71
CA HIS A 213 5.68 -10.78 -10.60
C HIS A 213 5.42 -11.60 -9.33
N ILE A 214 4.82 -12.80 -9.47
CA ILE A 214 4.57 -13.70 -8.34
C ILE A 214 5.89 -14.25 -7.77
N LYS A 215 6.84 -14.62 -8.65
CA LYS A 215 8.17 -15.05 -8.21
C LYS A 215 8.85 -13.97 -7.39
N HIS A 216 8.85 -12.74 -7.89
CA HIS A 216 9.43 -11.60 -7.18
C HIS A 216 8.74 -11.32 -5.84
N GLN A 217 7.41 -11.44 -5.79
CA GLN A 217 6.67 -11.32 -4.53
C GLN A 217 7.09 -12.37 -3.49
N ILE A 218 7.36 -13.62 -3.91
CA ILE A 218 7.87 -14.66 -3.01
C ILE A 218 9.27 -14.31 -2.50
N GLU A 219 10.11 -13.66 -3.28
CA GLU A 219 11.43 -13.18 -2.82
C GLU A 219 11.27 -12.14 -1.70
N ILE A 220 10.29 -11.22 -1.82
CA ILE A 220 9.94 -10.28 -0.75
C ILE A 220 9.46 -11.02 0.50
N PHE A 221 8.58 -12.01 0.36
CA PHE A 221 8.10 -12.81 1.51
C PHE A 221 9.24 -13.52 2.22
N ASN A 222 10.13 -14.18 1.47
CA ASN A 222 11.28 -14.86 2.02
C ASN A 222 12.19 -13.92 2.83
N GLU A 223 12.37 -12.68 2.35
CA GLU A 223 13.18 -11.70 3.08
C GLU A 223 12.46 -11.22 4.35
N VAL A 224 11.15 -11.00 4.32
CA VAL A 224 10.36 -10.68 5.51
C VAL A 224 10.40 -11.80 6.54
N GLU A 225 10.24 -13.06 6.12
CA GLU A 225 10.33 -14.24 7.01
C GLU A 225 11.73 -14.42 7.60
N ARG A 226 12.77 -14.17 6.80
CA ARG A 226 14.16 -14.23 7.27
C ARG A 226 14.42 -13.22 8.40
N GLN A 227 13.81 -12.04 8.34
CA GLN A 227 13.91 -11.03 9.38
C GLN A 227 13.09 -11.38 10.63
N ASN A 228 12.05 -12.21 10.50
CA ASN A 228 11.07 -12.47 11.55
C ASN A 228 10.81 -13.98 11.73
N PRO A 229 11.78 -14.78 12.20
CA PRO A 229 11.57 -16.20 12.41
C PRO A 229 10.51 -16.45 13.50
N LEU A 230 9.43 -17.14 13.15
CA LEU A 230 8.37 -17.50 14.08
C LEU A 230 8.58 -18.89 14.68
N PRO A 231 8.21 -19.12 15.95
CA PRO A 231 8.30 -20.43 16.57
C PRO A 231 7.20 -21.37 16.04
N VAL A 232 7.59 -22.50 15.45
CA VAL A 232 6.65 -23.54 15.02
C VAL A 232 6.09 -24.25 16.25
N LYS A 233 4.77 -24.15 16.47
CA LYS A 233 4.07 -24.78 17.60
C LYS A 233 3.19 -25.95 17.17
N PHE A 234 2.79 -25.97 15.93
CA PHE A 234 1.89 -26.97 15.35
C PHE A 234 2.54 -27.66 14.15
N SER A 235 2.39 -28.96 14.06
CA SER A 235 2.84 -29.76 12.93
C SER A 235 1.65 -30.28 12.12
N LYS A 236 1.92 -30.65 10.86
CA LYS A 236 0.92 -31.34 10.04
C LYS A 236 0.50 -32.62 10.75
N PRO A 237 -0.81 -32.90 10.94
CA PRO A 237 -1.28 -34.19 11.43
C PRO A 237 -0.79 -35.31 10.51
N GLU A 238 -0.42 -36.46 11.12
CA GLU A 238 -0.04 -37.69 10.41
C GLU A 238 -1.21 -38.25 9.58
#